data_9d786c9ec450dfc11b3055237f060fb3
#
_entry.id   9d786c9ec450dfc11b3055237f060fb3
#
_cell.length_a   1.000
_cell.length_b   1.000
_cell.length_c   1.000
_cell.angle_alpha   90.00
_cell.angle_beta   90.00
_cell.angle_gamma   90.00
#
_symmetry.space_group_name_H-M   'P 1'
#
loop_
_entity.id
_entity.type
_entity.pdbx_description
1 polymer ?
#
loop_
_entity_poly.entity_id
_entity_poly.type
_entity_poly.pdbx_seq_one_letter_code
_entity_poly.pdbx_strand_id
1 'polypeptide(L)'
;GRPLDITDIDLVKLADNAVFDLQALDPTRTVGLIGTNGRTPPMTLIVPGDRDRLSQVFTNLIGNIVRYTPQGSPVEIALGRSGDTAIVELRDHGPGIDETDRGRVFERFYRADSSRNRKSGGSGLGLAIVSGILAAHRGNASLTKTKGGGLTVRIELPTA
;
A
#
# COMPACT_ATOMS: atom_id res chain seq x y z
N GLY A 1 12.09 12.58 14.94
CA GLY A 1 12.79 11.55 14.31
C GLY A 1 13.97 11.95 13.46
N ARG A 2 14.57 10.97 12.86
CA ARG A 2 15.71 11.16 11.96
C ARG A 2 15.26 11.89 10.69
N PRO A 3 16.02 12.87 10.19
CA PRO A 3 15.70 13.53 8.93
C PRO A 3 15.67 12.52 7.77
N LEU A 4 14.86 12.83 6.76
CA LEU A 4 14.79 11.99 5.57
C LEU A 4 16.07 12.16 4.73
N ASP A 5 16.56 11.05 4.21
CA ASP A 5 17.65 11.04 3.23
C ASP A 5 17.04 11.02 1.84
N ILE A 6 16.79 12.20 1.29
CA ILE A 6 16.04 12.37 0.04
C ILE A 6 16.92 12.11 -1.17
N THR A 7 16.51 11.13 -1.96
CA THR A 7 17.12 10.79 -3.25
C THR A 7 16.02 10.52 -4.27
N ASP A 8 16.39 10.30 -5.52
CA ASP A 8 15.43 9.91 -6.55
C ASP A 8 15.08 8.44 -6.38
N ILE A 9 13.81 8.17 -6.12
CA ILE A 9 13.30 6.82 -5.88
C ILE A 9 12.39 6.42 -7.01
N ASP A 10 12.65 5.27 -7.61
CA ASP A 10 11.77 4.69 -8.62
C ASP A 10 10.74 3.79 -7.93
N LEU A 11 9.50 4.24 -7.89
CA LEU A 11 8.41 3.49 -7.27
C LEU A 11 8.12 2.19 -8.01
N VAL A 12 8.45 2.10 -9.30
CA VAL A 12 8.29 0.84 -10.05
C VAL A 12 9.19 -0.25 -9.46
N LYS A 13 10.42 0.11 -9.10
CA LYS A 13 11.35 -0.84 -8.48
C LYS A 13 10.86 -1.29 -7.10
N LEU A 14 10.32 -0.36 -6.30
CA LEU A 14 9.76 -0.72 -5.00
C LEU A 14 8.53 -1.62 -5.17
N ALA A 15 7.71 -1.37 -6.18
CA ALA A 15 6.55 -2.20 -6.48
C ALA A 15 6.99 -3.59 -6.96
N ASP A 16 8.02 -3.69 -7.79
CA ASP A 16 8.57 -4.99 -8.20
C ASP A 16 9.05 -5.80 -7.00
N ASN A 17 9.74 -5.16 -6.07
CA ASN A 17 10.18 -5.81 -4.84
C ASN A 17 8.99 -6.27 -4.01
N ALA A 18 7.92 -5.47 -3.97
CA ALA A 18 6.70 -5.81 -3.24
C ALA A 18 6.02 -7.05 -3.86
N VAL A 19 5.96 -7.13 -5.19
CA VAL A 19 5.43 -8.31 -5.88
C VAL A 19 6.22 -9.56 -5.49
N PHE A 20 7.53 -9.46 -5.54
CA PHE A 20 8.42 -10.56 -5.17
C PHE A 20 8.20 -11.01 -3.73
N ASP A 21 8.16 -10.05 -2.81
CA ASP A 21 7.98 -10.34 -1.38
C ASP A 21 6.62 -10.98 -1.10
N LEU A 22 5.58 -10.47 -1.75
CA LEU A 22 4.22 -10.99 -1.56
C LEU A 22 4.11 -12.43 -2.06
N GLN A 23 4.71 -12.74 -3.20
CA GLN A 23 4.73 -14.09 -3.74
C GLN A 23 5.57 -15.04 -2.89
N ALA A 24 6.63 -14.54 -2.27
CA ALA A 24 7.44 -15.32 -1.35
C ALA A 24 6.66 -15.66 -0.07
N LEU A 25 5.85 -14.72 0.42
CA LEU A 25 5.03 -14.93 1.62
C LEU A 25 3.85 -15.86 1.35
N ASP A 26 3.28 -15.81 0.15
CA ASP A 26 2.17 -16.66 -0.24
C ASP A 26 2.30 -17.03 -1.72
N PRO A 27 2.99 -18.15 -2.04
CA PRO A 27 3.23 -18.55 -3.43
C PRO A 27 1.97 -18.90 -4.22
N THR A 28 0.84 -19.11 -3.55
CA THR A 28 -0.43 -19.46 -4.22
C THR A 28 -1.13 -18.23 -4.77
N ARG A 29 -0.64 -17.04 -4.44
CA ARG A 29 -1.29 -15.78 -4.76
C ARG A 29 -0.86 -15.27 -6.14
N THR A 30 -1.83 -14.85 -6.95
CA THR A 30 -1.54 -14.14 -8.19
C THR A 30 -1.34 -12.67 -7.86
N VAL A 31 -0.20 -12.12 -8.24
CA VAL A 31 0.12 -10.71 -8.01
C VAL A 31 0.41 -10.07 -9.36
N GLY A 32 -0.40 -9.08 -9.74
CA GLY A 32 -0.23 -8.34 -10.98
C GLY A 32 0.33 -6.95 -10.75
N LEU A 33 1.22 -6.52 -11.63
CA LEU A 33 1.73 -5.14 -11.67
C LEU A 33 1.14 -4.49 -12.91
N ILE A 34 0.30 -3.47 -12.72
CA ILE A 34 -0.46 -2.85 -13.80
C ILE A 34 -0.34 -1.33 -13.75
N GLY A 35 -0.84 -0.66 -14.77
CA GLY A 35 -1.02 0.80 -14.72
C GLY A 35 -2.33 1.16 -14.04
N THR A 36 -2.41 2.37 -13.50
CA THR A 36 -3.66 2.88 -12.91
C THR A 36 -4.77 2.98 -13.93
N ASN A 37 -4.43 3.04 -15.22
CA ASN A 37 -5.39 3.01 -16.31
C ASN A 37 -5.88 1.59 -16.65
N GLY A 38 -5.44 0.57 -15.90
CA GLY A 38 -5.78 -0.82 -16.15
C GLY A 38 -4.92 -1.49 -17.22
N ARG A 39 -3.91 -0.80 -17.73
CA ARG A 39 -3.03 -1.28 -18.80
C ARG A 39 -1.63 -1.56 -18.26
N THR A 40 -0.64 -1.27 -19.09
CA THR A 40 0.77 -1.48 -18.76
C THR A 40 1.23 -0.44 -17.73
N PRO A 41 1.98 -0.85 -16.70
CA PRO A 41 2.55 0.11 -15.77
C PRO A 41 3.61 0.97 -16.46
N PRO A 42 3.90 2.16 -15.92
CA PRO A 42 5.00 2.96 -16.44
C PRO A 42 6.32 2.22 -16.28
N MET A 43 7.30 2.50 -17.14
CA MET A 43 8.63 1.92 -17.03
C MET A 43 9.38 2.43 -15.80
N THR A 44 9.18 3.69 -15.47
CA THR A 44 9.73 4.34 -14.28
C THR A 44 8.69 5.27 -13.69
N LEU A 45 8.79 5.50 -12.38
CA LEU A 45 7.94 6.45 -11.68
C LEU A 45 8.77 7.05 -10.55
N ILE A 46 9.45 8.16 -10.85
CA ILE A 46 10.45 8.74 -9.95
C ILE A 46 9.81 9.77 -9.03
N VAL A 47 10.08 9.62 -7.74
CA VAL A 47 9.70 10.60 -6.73
C VAL A 47 10.91 10.93 -5.87
N PRO A 48 11.03 12.17 -5.35
CA PRO A 48 12.01 12.44 -4.32
C PRO A 48 11.56 11.77 -3.01
N GLY A 49 12.42 11.03 -2.37
CA GLY A 49 12.04 10.35 -1.15
C GLY A 49 13.19 9.64 -0.46
N ASP A 50 12.87 9.09 0.68
CA ASP A 50 13.78 8.26 1.48
C ASP A 50 13.48 6.80 1.16
N ARG A 51 14.47 6.11 0.56
CA ARG A 51 14.30 4.73 0.11
C ARG A 51 13.81 3.80 1.22
N ASP A 52 14.46 3.87 2.38
CA ASP A 52 14.14 2.95 3.48
C ASP A 52 12.74 3.19 4.01
N ARG A 53 12.35 4.46 4.10
CA ARG A 53 11.02 4.83 4.59
C ARG A 53 9.94 4.41 3.60
N LEU A 54 10.15 4.66 2.31
CA LEU A 54 9.18 4.27 1.29
C LEU A 54 9.10 2.74 1.16
N SER A 55 10.23 2.04 1.28
CA SER A 55 10.23 0.57 1.33
C SER A 55 9.41 0.07 2.51
N GLN A 56 9.50 0.73 3.66
CA GLN A 56 8.72 0.36 4.84
C GLN A 56 7.22 0.49 4.59
N VAL A 57 6.80 1.49 3.81
CA VAL A 57 5.38 1.64 3.42
C VAL A 57 4.91 0.37 2.70
N PHE A 58 5.66 -0.07 1.68
CA PHE A 58 5.29 -1.28 0.94
C PHE A 58 5.30 -2.52 1.85
N THR A 59 6.32 -2.67 2.67
CA THR A 59 6.42 -3.81 3.59
C THR A 59 5.23 -3.87 4.54
N ASN A 60 4.84 -2.73 5.10
CA ASN A 60 3.69 -2.67 6.01
C ASN A 60 2.38 -3.01 5.30
N LEU A 61 2.19 -2.49 4.08
CA LEU A 61 0.96 -2.75 3.33
C LEU A 61 0.88 -4.20 2.87
N ILE A 62 2.00 -4.80 2.46
CA ILE A 62 2.06 -6.21 2.10
C ILE A 62 1.71 -7.07 3.31
N GLY A 63 2.27 -6.77 4.47
CA GLY A 63 1.98 -7.49 5.70
C GLY A 63 0.48 -7.46 6.03
N ASN A 64 -0.16 -6.31 5.82
CA ASN A 64 -1.61 -6.20 6.02
C ASN A 64 -2.39 -7.07 5.04
N ILE A 65 -2.00 -7.08 3.78
CA ILE A 65 -2.66 -7.90 2.76
C ILE A 65 -2.59 -9.37 3.16
N VAL A 66 -1.41 -9.86 3.50
CA VAL A 66 -1.22 -11.27 3.89
C VAL A 66 -2.05 -11.62 5.12
N ARG A 67 -2.12 -10.69 6.07
CA ARG A 67 -2.81 -10.92 7.34
C ARG A 67 -4.33 -10.90 7.22
N TYR A 68 -4.86 -10.00 6.39
CA TYR A 68 -6.30 -9.70 6.38
C TYR A 68 -7.04 -10.22 5.16
N THR A 69 -6.36 -10.90 4.23
CA THR A 69 -7.02 -11.48 3.06
C THR A 69 -6.82 -12.98 3.01
N PRO A 70 -7.75 -13.72 2.40
CA PRO A 70 -7.61 -15.17 2.30
C PRO A 70 -6.35 -15.56 1.55
N GLN A 71 -5.74 -16.65 1.98
CA GLN A 71 -4.60 -17.24 1.29
C GLN A 71 -4.96 -17.48 -0.17
N GLY A 72 -4.06 -17.15 -1.06
CA GLY A 72 -4.26 -17.36 -2.51
C GLY A 72 -5.09 -16.30 -3.20
N SER A 73 -5.72 -15.37 -2.47
CA SER A 73 -6.51 -14.32 -3.14
C SER A 73 -5.61 -13.39 -3.93
N PRO A 74 -6.08 -12.90 -5.10
CA PRO A 74 -5.23 -12.08 -5.96
C PRO A 74 -5.01 -10.68 -5.42
N VAL A 75 -3.91 -10.07 -5.85
CA VAL A 75 -3.55 -8.69 -5.53
C VAL A 75 -3.08 -8.00 -6.81
N GLU A 76 -3.49 -6.77 -7.03
CA GLU A 76 -2.92 -5.92 -8.07
C GLU A 76 -2.22 -4.74 -7.42
N ILE A 77 -1.02 -4.41 -7.94
CA ILE A 77 -0.34 -3.17 -7.61
C ILE A 77 -0.38 -2.31 -8.87
N ALA A 78 -1.07 -1.19 -8.79
CA ALA A 78 -1.25 -0.29 -9.92
C ALA A 78 -0.40 0.96 -9.72
N LEU A 79 0.28 1.37 -10.78
CA LEU A 79 1.18 2.53 -10.78
C LEU A 79 0.77 3.47 -11.89
N GLY A 80 0.82 4.76 -11.61
CA GLY A 80 0.51 5.77 -12.60
C GLY A 80 0.91 7.16 -12.14
N ARG A 81 0.65 8.11 -13.02
CA ARG A 81 0.95 9.51 -12.76
C ARG A 81 -0.22 10.36 -13.21
N SER A 82 -0.60 11.33 -12.40
CA SER A 82 -1.59 12.34 -12.74
C SER A 82 -0.98 13.70 -12.46
N GLY A 83 -0.62 14.43 -13.52
CA GLY A 83 0.09 15.71 -13.38
C GLY A 83 1.42 15.49 -12.63
N ASP A 84 1.59 16.17 -11.52
CA ASP A 84 2.80 16.11 -10.71
C ASP A 84 2.66 15.11 -9.54
N THR A 85 1.66 14.26 -9.59
CA THR A 85 1.39 13.29 -8.54
C THR A 85 1.63 11.87 -9.05
N ALA A 86 2.50 11.14 -8.35
CA ALA A 86 2.68 9.71 -8.56
C ALA A 86 1.61 8.99 -7.74
N ILE A 87 1.01 7.97 -8.32
CA ILE A 87 -0.08 7.21 -7.73
C ILE A 87 0.32 5.74 -7.67
N VAL A 88 0.18 5.14 -6.49
CA VAL A 88 0.34 3.70 -6.30
C VAL A 88 -0.91 3.19 -5.60
N GLU A 89 -1.51 2.15 -6.14
CA GLU A 89 -2.65 1.50 -5.50
C GLU A 89 -2.34 0.03 -5.26
N LEU A 90 -2.55 -0.42 -4.03
CA LEU A 90 -2.49 -1.84 -3.68
C LEU A 90 -3.92 -2.31 -3.50
N ARG A 91 -4.37 -3.18 -4.39
CA ARG A 91 -5.75 -3.65 -4.46
C ARG A 91 -5.81 -5.11 -4.03
N ASP A 92 -6.46 -5.38 -2.90
CA ASP A 92 -6.73 -6.76 -2.49
C ASP A 92 -8.18 -7.13 -2.82
N HIS A 93 -8.49 -8.40 -2.68
CA HIS A 93 -9.81 -8.97 -2.94
C HIS A 93 -10.30 -9.73 -1.72
N GLY A 94 -9.97 -9.23 -0.54
CA GLY A 94 -10.41 -9.77 0.73
C GLY A 94 -11.76 -9.19 1.15
N PRO A 95 -12.09 -9.25 2.46
CA PRO A 95 -13.37 -8.78 2.97
C PRO A 95 -13.54 -7.26 2.95
N GLY A 96 -12.44 -6.50 2.85
CA GLY A 96 -12.49 -5.05 2.92
C GLY A 96 -12.68 -4.53 4.33
N ILE A 97 -12.93 -3.24 4.44
CA ILE A 97 -13.18 -2.55 5.70
C ILE A 97 -14.48 -1.76 5.53
N ASP A 98 -15.34 -1.77 6.56
CA ASP A 98 -16.57 -1.01 6.53
C ASP A 98 -16.32 0.48 6.30
N GLU A 99 -17.17 1.11 5.55
CA GLU A 99 -17.04 2.52 5.20
C GLU A 99 -16.91 3.41 6.44
N THR A 100 -17.63 3.08 7.51
CA THR A 100 -17.57 3.82 8.75
C THR A 100 -16.22 3.74 9.43
N ASP A 101 -15.46 2.68 9.16
CA ASP A 101 -14.13 2.47 9.76
C ASP A 101 -12.99 3.00 8.92
N ARG A 102 -13.21 3.22 7.60
CA ARG A 102 -12.13 3.58 6.68
C ARG A 102 -11.41 4.87 7.04
N GLY A 103 -12.15 5.87 7.52
CA GLY A 103 -11.55 7.13 7.94
C GLY A 103 -10.70 7.03 9.18
N ARG A 104 -10.83 5.96 9.94
CA ARG A 104 -10.16 5.78 11.23
C ARG A 104 -8.96 4.83 11.20
N VAL A 105 -8.81 4.06 10.11
CA VAL A 105 -7.76 3.00 10.08
C VAL A 105 -6.34 3.55 10.11
N PHE A 106 -6.16 4.84 9.82
CA PHE A 106 -4.86 5.50 9.92
C PHE A 106 -4.61 6.09 11.31
N GLU A 107 -5.58 6.03 12.22
CA GLU A 107 -5.37 6.47 13.59
C GLU A 107 -4.46 5.47 14.31
N ARG A 108 -3.62 5.99 15.17
CA ARG A 108 -2.72 5.15 15.95
C ARG A 108 -3.51 4.16 16.82
N PHE A 109 -3.10 2.91 16.82
CA PHE A 109 -3.70 1.81 17.59
C PHE A 109 -5.10 1.40 17.14
N TYR A 110 -5.62 1.97 16.05
CA TYR A 110 -6.91 1.54 15.53
C TYR A 110 -6.82 0.10 15.01
N ARG A 111 -7.90 -0.67 15.21
CA ARG A 111 -8.10 -1.99 14.61
C ARG A 111 -9.51 -2.10 14.09
N ALA A 112 -9.69 -2.70 12.93
CA ALA A 112 -11.01 -3.03 12.41
C ALA A 112 -11.64 -4.15 13.27
N ASP A 113 -12.96 -4.28 13.21
CA ASP A 113 -13.69 -5.27 14.02
C ASP A 113 -13.18 -6.69 13.82
N SER A 114 -12.89 -7.08 12.60
CA SER A 114 -12.34 -8.40 12.28
C SER A 114 -11.00 -8.64 12.97
N SER A 115 -10.24 -7.60 13.24
CA SER A 115 -8.95 -7.70 13.89
C SER A 115 -9.03 -7.65 15.41
N ARG A 116 -10.21 -7.46 15.98
CA ARG A 116 -10.43 -7.66 17.42
C ARG A 116 -10.18 -9.09 17.81
N ASN A 117 -10.27 -10.00 16.87
CA ASN A 117 -9.76 -11.32 17.07
C ASN A 117 -8.23 -11.24 17.12
N ARG A 118 -7.68 -11.32 18.30
CA ARG A 118 -6.25 -11.18 18.56
C ARG A 118 -5.38 -12.16 17.77
N LYS A 119 -5.97 -13.22 17.27
CA LYS A 119 -5.24 -14.17 16.43
C LYS A 119 -4.78 -13.56 15.11
N SER A 120 -5.40 -12.49 14.66
CA SER A 120 -4.97 -11.81 13.44
C SER A 120 -3.61 -11.14 13.63
N GLY A 121 -3.23 -10.81 14.86
CA GLY A 121 -1.99 -10.11 15.15
C GLY A 121 -1.91 -8.71 14.57
N GLY A 122 -2.97 -8.24 13.93
CA GLY A 122 -2.98 -6.95 13.26
C GLY A 122 -3.05 -5.80 14.22
N SER A 123 -2.35 -4.74 13.89
CA SER A 123 -2.34 -3.50 14.64
C SER A 123 -2.61 -2.35 13.67
N GLY A 124 -3.49 -1.43 14.05
CA GLY A 124 -3.69 -0.19 13.29
C GLY A 124 -2.44 0.68 13.23
N LEU A 125 -1.44 0.37 14.07
CA LEU A 125 -0.17 1.09 14.10
C LEU A 125 0.56 1.03 12.75
N GLY A 126 0.46 -0.08 12.01
CA GLY A 126 1.08 -0.22 10.71
C GLY A 126 0.58 0.83 9.72
N LEU A 127 -0.73 1.08 9.69
CA LEU A 127 -1.30 2.11 8.80
C LEU A 127 -1.01 3.51 9.30
N ALA A 128 -0.95 3.72 10.60
CA ALA A 128 -0.54 5.03 11.15
C ALA A 128 0.91 5.35 10.78
N ILE A 129 1.80 4.36 10.79
CA ILE A 129 3.19 4.51 10.35
C ILE A 129 3.22 4.87 8.87
N VAL A 130 2.46 4.17 8.03
CA VAL A 130 2.36 4.48 6.59
C VAL A 130 1.93 5.92 6.38
N SER A 131 0.86 6.34 7.04
CA SER A 131 0.36 7.71 6.93
C SER A 131 1.41 8.74 7.35
N GLY A 132 2.14 8.47 8.44
CA GLY A 132 3.20 9.35 8.91
C GLY A 132 4.36 9.47 7.94
N ILE A 133 4.79 8.35 7.36
CA ILE A 133 5.86 8.35 6.36
C ILE A 133 5.44 9.15 5.13
N LEU A 134 4.23 8.91 4.63
CA LEU A 134 3.74 9.62 3.45
C LEU A 134 3.59 11.11 3.71
N ALA A 135 3.10 11.49 4.89
CA ALA A 135 3.00 12.91 5.26
C ALA A 135 4.38 13.58 5.27
N ALA A 136 5.41 12.89 5.75
CA ALA A 136 6.78 13.40 5.75
C ALA A 136 7.31 13.59 4.31
N HIS A 137 6.73 12.88 3.34
CA HIS A 137 7.05 13.00 1.91
C HIS A 137 6.08 13.94 1.18
N ARG A 138 5.24 14.68 1.89
CA ARG A 138 4.20 15.56 1.34
C ARG A 138 3.15 14.80 0.54
N GLY A 139 2.99 13.53 0.85
CA GLY A 139 2.00 12.66 0.23
C GLY A 139 0.90 12.28 1.20
N ASN A 140 0.04 11.42 0.75
CA ASN A 140 -1.05 10.91 1.58
C ASN A 140 -1.46 9.50 1.14
N ALA A 141 -2.26 8.87 1.99
CA ALA A 141 -2.89 7.59 1.69
C ALA A 141 -4.39 7.72 1.89
N SER A 142 -5.14 7.00 1.09
CA SER A 142 -6.59 6.91 1.22
C SER A 142 -7.03 5.47 0.97
N LEU A 143 -8.22 5.15 1.45
CA LEU A 143 -8.79 3.82 1.31
C LEU A 143 -10.06 3.90 0.48
N THR A 144 -10.18 2.97 -0.45
CA THR A 144 -11.40 2.82 -1.24
C THR A 144 -11.74 1.33 -1.34
N LYS A 145 -12.96 1.05 -1.76
CA LYS A 145 -13.40 -0.30 -2.00
C LYS A 145 -12.84 -0.79 -3.33
N THR A 146 -12.29 -2.01 -3.35
CA THR A 146 -11.87 -2.64 -4.59
C THR A 146 -13.11 -3.02 -5.40
N LYS A 147 -13.09 -2.77 -6.71
CA LYS A 147 -14.17 -3.20 -7.59
C LYS A 147 -14.31 -4.72 -7.48
N GLY A 148 -15.52 -5.18 -7.18
CA GLY A 148 -15.77 -6.60 -6.97
C GLY A 148 -15.56 -7.09 -5.54
N GLY A 149 -15.10 -6.23 -4.65
CA GLY A 149 -14.87 -6.54 -3.23
C GLY A 149 -13.41 -6.45 -2.85
N GLY A 150 -13.15 -6.08 -1.61
CA GLY A 150 -11.81 -5.92 -1.08
C GLY A 150 -11.49 -4.48 -0.73
N LEU A 151 -10.23 -4.23 -0.40
CA LEU A 151 -9.72 -2.93 0.00
C LEU A 151 -8.64 -2.47 -0.97
N THR A 152 -8.72 -1.22 -1.38
CA THR A 152 -7.66 -0.56 -2.14
C THR A 152 -7.04 0.52 -1.28
N VAL A 153 -5.72 0.43 -1.08
CA VAL A 153 -4.94 1.49 -0.45
C VAL A 153 -4.32 2.31 -1.56
N ARG A 154 -4.68 3.59 -1.64
CA ARG A 154 -4.13 4.51 -2.65
C ARG A 154 -3.12 5.43 -2.00
N ILE A 155 -1.93 5.46 -2.56
CA ILE A 155 -0.82 6.31 -2.15
C ILE A 155 -0.64 7.39 -3.20
N GLU A 156 -0.48 8.63 -2.76
CA GLU A 156 -0.16 9.76 -3.63
C GLU A 156 1.09 10.44 -3.12
N LEU A 157 2.04 10.67 -4.02
CA LEU A 157 3.32 11.32 -3.70
C LEU A 157 3.66 12.34 -4.77
N PRO A 158 4.22 13.51 -4.40
CA PRO A 158 4.66 14.46 -5.41
C PRO A 158 5.87 13.92 -6.18
N THR A 159 5.91 14.21 -7.49
CA THR A 159 6.98 13.71 -8.35
C THR A 159 8.23 14.60 -8.32
N ALA A 160 8.12 15.83 -7.95
CA ALA A 160 9.29 16.70 -7.77
C ALA A 160 8.87 18.10 -7.36
#